data_f2221de4e5ebd96b1f1b15cf31ab1d38
#
_entry.id   f2221de4e5ebd96b1f1b15cf31ab1d38
#
_cell.length_a   1.000
_cell.length_b   1.000
_cell.length_c   1.000
_cell.angle_alpha   90.00
_cell.angle_beta   90.00
_cell.angle_gamma   90.00
#
_symmetry.space_group_name_H-M   'P 1'
#
loop_
_entity.id
_entity.type
_entity.pdbx_description
1 polymer ?
#
loop_
_entity_poly.entity_id
_entity_poly.type
_entity_poly.pdbx_seq_one_letter_code
_entity_poly.pdbx_strand_id
1 'polypeptide(L)'
;SFVGVPVYAGWFGFLVMELGREIAGIMVFLGVLFFLLRRFAPPERLVAGRTRPGFERMEALILLTVIAGFSSESFRLALAPGGGGEFLGTAIGAFLGQHLHPDATLLGFKVLWWLHGLLGASFIALIAYTPMSHMLLGPTNSALASPRPGINLAPVDFDAEQDAAGNPVVFGAARLADLTQKNLLDVSACLWCGRCHEVCPAAQTGKDLSPKKVMATCAEYLAEGRFDDTSLIEVLGREAIFNCTTCAAC
;
A
#
# COMPACT_ATOMS: atom_id res chain seq x y z
N SER A 1 -0.52 3.52 33.81
CA SER A 1 0.61 4.42 33.59
C SER A 1 1.84 3.62 33.18
N PHE A 2 2.22 3.68 31.93
CA PHE A 2 3.55 3.28 31.51
C PHE A 2 4.52 4.37 32.00
N VAL A 3 5.45 4.01 32.89
CA VAL A 3 6.50 4.91 33.42
C VAL A 3 6.00 6.17 34.14
N GLY A 4 4.89 6.10 34.88
CA GLY A 4 4.45 7.21 35.74
C GLY A 4 3.96 8.48 35.03
N VAL A 5 3.93 8.52 33.71
CA VAL A 5 3.39 9.64 32.94
C VAL A 5 1.89 9.41 32.69
N PRO A 6 1.00 10.32 33.11
CA PRO A 6 -0.43 10.20 32.84
C PRO A 6 -0.70 10.51 31.36
N VAL A 7 -0.60 9.48 30.49
CA VAL A 7 -0.75 9.61 29.01
C VAL A 7 -2.12 10.16 28.62
N TYR A 8 -3.14 9.98 29.48
CA TYR A 8 -4.52 10.41 29.22
C TYR A 8 -4.91 11.68 30.01
N ALA A 9 -3.97 12.35 30.66
CA ALA A 9 -4.26 13.55 31.44
C ALA A 9 -3.46 14.77 30.95
N GLY A 10 -4.01 15.95 31.23
CA GLY A 10 -3.40 17.22 30.87
C GLY A 10 -3.41 17.49 29.36
N TRP A 11 -2.59 18.47 28.94
CA TRP A 11 -2.55 18.95 27.57
C TRP A 11 -2.13 17.87 26.54
N PHE A 12 -1.29 16.91 26.94
CA PHE A 12 -0.88 15.80 26.06
C PHE A 12 -2.06 14.86 25.77
N GLY A 13 -2.83 14.49 26.81
CA GLY A 13 -4.06 13.69 26.65
C GLY A 13 -5.03 14.38 25.70
N PHE A 14 -5.30 15.66 25.92
CA PHE A 14 -6.18 16.46 25.08
C PHE A 14 -5.68 16.55 23.62
N LEU A 15 -4.42 16.97 23.39
CA LEU A 15 -3.92 17.21 22.04
C LEU A 15 -3.71 15.93 21.24
N VAL A 16 -3.21 14.85 21.86
CA VAL A 16 -2.82 13.64 21.15
C VAL A 16 -3.92 12.58 21.17
N MET A 17 -4.49 12.33 22.37
CA MET A 17 -5.44 11.22 22.55
C MET A 17 -6.88 11.58 22.20
N GLU A 18 -7.26 12.84 22.34
CA GLU A 18 -8.61 13.28 21.97
C GLU A 18 -8.61 13.99 20.60
N LEU A 19 -8.10 15.21 20.53
CA LEU A 19 -8.16 16.05 19.34
C LEU A 19 -7.36 15.46 18.15
N GLY A 20 -6.13 14.99 18.41
CA GLY A 20 -5.26 14.43 17.36
C GLY A 20 -5.83 13.16 16.75
N ARG A 21 -6.39 12.28 17.58
CA ARG A 21 -7.06 11.05 17.13
C ARG A 21 -8.30 11.36 16.31
N GLU A 22 -9.11 12.32 16.74
CA GLU A 22 -10.33 12.76 16.05
C GLU A 22 -10.01 13.30 14.67
N ILE A 23 -9.06 14.25 14.58
CA ILE A 23 -8.63 14.83 13.30
C ILE A 23 -8.01 13.76 12.39
N ALA A 24 -7.13 12.93 12.90
CA ALA A 24 -6.50 11.86 12.12
C ALA A 24 -7.54 10.87 11.58
N GLY A 25 -8.52 10.48 12.40
CA GLY A 25 -9.61 9.60 11.98
C GLY A 25 -10.45 10.19 10.85
N ILE A 26 -10.81 11.47 10.97
CA ILE A 26 -11.54 12.19 9.90
C ILE A 26 -10.69 12.27 8.62
N MET A 27 -9.40 12.59 8.73
CA MET A 27 -8.51 12.63 7.56
C MET A 27 -8.40 11.28 6.87
N VAL A 28 -8.28 10.18 7.62
CA VAL A 28 -8.26 8.82 7.06
C VAL A 28 -9.59 8.50 6.38
N PHE A 29 -10.72 8.80 7.05
CA PHE A 29 -12.06 8.60 6.47
C PHE A 29 -12.21 9.33 5.13
N LEU A 30 -11.92 10.63 5.10
CA LEU A 30 -12.01 11.45 3.89
C LEU A 30 -11.03 10.99 2.80
N GLY A 31 -9.80 10.61 3.18
CA GLY A 31 -8.80 10.08 2.27
C GLY A 31 -9.23 8.78 1.61
N VAL A 32 -9.73 7.82 2.39
CA VAL A 32 -10.24 6.55 1.84
C VAL A 32 -11.47 6.76 0.98
N LEU A 33 -12.39 7.61 1.42
CA LEU A 33 -13.57 7.98 0.62
C LEU A 33 -13.16 8.62 -0.71
N PHE A 34 -12.19 9.53 -0.71
CA PHE A 34 -11.64 10.12 -1.93
C PHE A 34 -11.06 9.05 -2.87
N PHE A 35 -10.29 8.08 -2.36
CA PHE A 35 -9.73 7.00 -3.18
C PHE A 35 -10.82 6.09 -3.75
N LEU A 36 -11.86 5.78 -2.98
CA LEU A 36 -13.01 5.01 -3.46
C LEU A 36 -13.76 5.78 -4.57
N LEU A 37 -14.04 7.07 -4.37
CA LEU A 37 -14.69 7.90 -5.37
C LEU A 37 -13.85 8.04 -6.65
N ARG A 38 -12.54 8.14 -6.52
CA ARG A 38 -11.60 8.21 -7.65
C ARG A 38 -11.65 6.98 -8.55
N ARG A 39 -12.17 5.84 -8.08
CA ARG A 39 -12.35 4.64 -8.92
C ARG A 39 -13.41 4.80 -9.98
N PHE A 40 -14.38 5.72 -9.79
CA PHE A 40 -15.39 6.04 -10.80
C PHE A 40 -14.83 6.91 -11.93
N ALA A 41 -13.75 7.65 -11.68
CA ALA A 41 -13.04 8.48 -12.67
C ALA A 41 -11.52 8.31 -12.52
N PRO A 42 -10.97 7.14 -12.86
CA PRO A 42 -9.55 6.88 -12.71
C PRO A 42 -8.74 7.69 -13.75
N PRO A 43 -7.56 8.23 -13.38
CA PRO A 43 -6.67 8.86 -14.34
C PRO A 43 -6.11 7.80 -15.32
N GLU A 44 -5.79 8.21 -16.55
CA GLU A 44 -5.33 7.33 -17.63
C GLU A 44 -4.17 6.41 -17.21
N ARG A 45 -3.21 6.91 -16.45
CA ARG A 45 -2.08 6.12 -15.94
C ARG A 45 -2.50 4.91 -15.09
N LEU A 46 -3.64 4.97 -14.41
CA LEU A 46 -4.16 3.84 -13.62
C LEU A 46 -4.87 2.82 -14.50
N VAL A 47 -5.48 3.26 -15.58
CA VAL A 47 -6.17 2.40 -16.55
C VAL A 47 -5.20 1.79 -17.55
N ALA A 48 -4.14 2.53 -17.93
CA ALA A 48 -3.13 2.05 -18.85
C ALA A 48 -2.49 0.75 -18.35
N GLY A 49 -2.67 -0.32 -19.08
CA GLY A 49 -2.22 -1.65 -18.72
C GLY A 49 -3.10 -2.32 -17.66
N ARG A 50 -2.48 -3.13 -16.76
CA ARG A 50 -3.18 -3.90 -15.72
C ARG A 50 -3.35 -3.10 -14.45
N THR A 51 -4.48 -3.31 -13.75
CA THR A 51 -4.73 -2.79 -12.40
C THR A 51 -4.42 -3.85 -11.36
N ARG A 52 -3.74 -3.48 -10.27
CA ARG A 52 -3.44 -4.42 -9.18
C ARG A 52 -4.73 -4.72 -8.41
N PRO A 53 -5.12 -6.00 -8.29
CA PRO A 53 -6.34 -6.37 -7.56
C PRO A 53 -6.16 -6.20 -6.05
N GLY A 54 -7.27 -6.07 -5.33
CA GLY A 54 -7.30 -6.13 -3.86
C GLY A 54 -7.23 -4.78 -3.15
N PHE A 55 -7.00 -3.67 -3.84
CA PHE A 55 -7.05 -2.35 -3.21
C PHE A 55 -8.45 -2.03 -2.66
N GLU A 56 -9.50 -2.33 -3.43
CA GLU A 56 -10.88 -2.08 -3.03
C GLU A 56 -11.27 -2.78 -1.72
N ARG A 57 -10.79 -4.01 -1.55
CA ARG A 57 -11.04 -4.77 -0.31
C ARG A 57 -10.33 -4.15 0.90
N MET A 58 -9.11 -3.65 0.69
CA MET A 58 -8.35 -2.98 1.76
C MET A 58 -8.92 -1.60 2.08
N GLU A 59 -9.32 -0.83 1.07
CA GLU A 59 -9.99 0.45 1.26
C GLU A 59 -11.30 0.27 2.04
N ALA A 60 -12.11 -0.75 1.70
CA ALA A 60 -13.32 -1.10 2.43
C ALA A 60 -13.03 -1.51 3.87
N LEU A 61 -11.99 -2.33 4.10
CA LEU A 61 -11.59 -2.75 5.45
C LEU A 61 -11.16 -1.55 6.31
N ILE A 62 -10.36 -0.63 5.75
CA ILE A 62 -9.94 0.59 6.46
C ILE A 62 -11.16 1.45 6.77
N LEU A 63 -12.06 1.66 5.80
CA LEU A 63 -13.27 2.45 6.00
C LEU A 63 -14.16 1.87 7.10
N LEU A 64 -14.40 0.56 7.07
CA LEU A 64 -15.17 -0.13 8.11
C LEU A 64 -14.50 -0.02 9.47
N THR A 65 -13.17 -0.13 9.54
CA THR A 65 -12.41 0.03 10.78
C THR A 65 -12.58 1.43 11.36
N VAL A 66 -12.48 2.47 10.52
CA VAL A 66 -12.66 3.86 10.94
C VAL A 66 -14.10 4.13 11.41
N ILE A 67 -15.10 3.67 10.65
CA ILE A 67 -16.52 3.80 11.03
C ILE A 67 -16.80 3.09 12.36
N ALA A 68 -16.31 1.86 12.53
CA ALA A 68 -16.47 1.12 13.78
C ALA A 68 -15.79 1.83 14.96
N GLY A 69 -14.62 2.45 14.73
CA GLY A 69 -13.90 3.23 15.74
C GLY A 69 -14.67 4.46 16.18
N PHE A 70 -15.12 5.31 15.25
CA PHE A 70 -15.94 6.49 15.56
C PHE A 70 -17.29 6.10 16.20
N SER A 71 -17.91 5.03 15.72
CA SER A 71 -19.16 4.54 16.32
C SER A 71 -18.94 4.07 17.76
N SER A 72 -17.91 3.27 18.02
CA SER A 72 -17.54 2.81 19.36
C SER A 72 -17.27 3.98 20.30
N GLU A 73 -16.53 4.99 19.82
CA GLU A 73 -16.25 6.21 20.57
C GLU A 73 -17.51 6.99 20.92
N SER A 74 -18.42 7.15 19.96
CA SER A 74 -19.69 7.84 20.16
C SER A 74 -20.56 7.13 21.21
N PHE A 75 -20.60 5.79 21.19
CA PHE A 75 -21.31 5.02 22.22
C PHE A 75 -20.65 5.15 23.62
N ARG A 76 -19.31 5.21 23.66
CA ARG A 76 -18.59 5.48 24.91
C ARG A 76 -18.93 6.84 25.48
N LEU A 77 -18.95 7.88 24.64
CA LEU A 77 -19.23 9.26 25.04
C LEU A 77 -20.69 9.49 25.42
N ALA A 78 -21.62 8.68 24.89
CA ALA A 78 -22.99 8.65 25.34
C ALA A 78 -23.15 8.15 26.81
N LEU A 79 -22.22 7.28 27.27
CA LEU A 79 -22.20 6.75 28.63
C LEU A 79 -21.42 7.63 29.61
N ALA A 80 -20.31 8.22 29.12
CA ALA A 80 -19.43 9.05 29.94
C ALA A 80 -18.85 10.17 29.09
N PRO A 81 -19.18 11.45 29.35
CA PRO A 81 -18.64 12.58 28.58
C PRO A 81 -17.11 12.62 28.58
N GLY A 82 -16.51 13.01 27.45
CA GLY A 82 -15.07 13.12 27.27
C GLY A 82 -14.51 14.49 27.65
N GLY A 83 -13.21 14.68 27.39
CA GLY A 83 -12.46 15.89 27.74
C GLY A 83 -12.64 17.09 26.78
N GLY A 84 -13.47 16.96 25.73
CA GLY A 84 -13.82 18.07 24.82
C GLY A 84 -13.05 18.11 23.51
N GLY A 85 -11.99 17.31 23.33
CA GLY A 85 -11.27 17.18 22.07
C GLY A 85 -11.96 16.28 21.04
N GLU A 86 -12.91 15.48 21.48
CA GLU A 86 -13.66 14.48 20.70
C GLU A 86 -14.98 15.07 20.19
N PHE A 87 -14.92 16.09 19.34
CA PHE A 87 -16.09 16.90 18.98
C PHE A 87 -17.14 16.13 18.17
N LEU A 88 -16.76 15.29 17.19
CA LEU A 88 -17.67 14.50 16.39
C LEU A 88 -18.29 13.37 17.20
N GLY A 89 -17.43 12.63 17.93
CA GLY A 89 -17.87 11.57 18.83
C GLY A 89 -18.82 12.07 19.92
N THR A 90 -18.56 13.25 20.48
CA THR A 90 -19.41 13.91 21.50
C THR A 90 -20.77 14.31 20.93
N ALA A 91 -20.81 14.89 19.71
CA ALA A 91 -22.06 15.28 19.07
C ALA A 91 -22.97 14.06 18.79
N ILE A 92 -22.39 12.99 18.26
CA ILE A 92 -23.12 11.74 18.00
C ILE A 92 -23.50 11.07 19.34
N GLY A 93 -22.59 11.05 20.31
CA GLY A 93 -22.81 10.46 21.62
C GLY A 93 -23.94 11.15 22.39
N ALA A 94 -24.03 12.48 22.32
CA ALA A 94 -25.14 13.24 22.91
C ALA A 94 -26.48 12.85 22.29
N PHE A 95 -26.55 12.69 20.96
CA PHE A 95 -27.74 12.21 20.28
C PHE A 95 -28.11 10.78 20.71
N LEU A 96 -27.14 9.86 20.76
CA LEU A 96 -27.38 8.47 21.18
C LEU A 96 -27.89 8.40 22.62
N GLY A 97 -27.28 9.16 23.56
CA GLY A 97 -27.66 9.19 24.97
C GLY A 97 -29.08 9.72 25.22
N GLN A 98 -29.62 10.52 24.29
CA GLN A 98 -31.01 11.00 24.38
C GLN A 98 -32.04 9.98 23.88
N HIS A 99 -31.64 9.08 22.97
CA HIS A 99 -32.58 8.19 22.27
C HIS A 99 -32.44 6.73 22.63
N LEU A 100 -31.32 6.31 23.25
CA LEU A 100 -31.07 4.92 23.59
C LEU A 100 -31.06 4.71 25.11
N HIS A 101 -31.57 3.53 25.51
CA HIS A 101 -31.48 3.10 26.92
C HIS A 101 -30.01 2.81 27.28
N PRO A 102 -29.54 3.11 28.50
CA PRO A 102 -28.14 2.89 28.91
C PRO A 102 -27.60 1.47 28.66
N ASP A 103 -28.42 0.44 28.87
CA ASP A 103 -28.03 -0.95 28.66
C ASP A 103 -27.78 -1.24 27.16
N ALA A 104 -28.63 -0.69 26.29
CA ALA A 104 -28.44 -0.80 24.81
C ALA A 104 -27.20 -0.05 24.36
N THR A 105 -26.94 1.12 24.94
CA THR A 105 -25.75 1.92 24.69
C THR A 105 -24.48 1.17 25.12
N LEU A 106 -24.50 0.55 26.28
CA LEU A 106 -23.37 -0.26 26.80
C LEU A 106 -23.12 -1.51 25.90
N LEU A 107 -24.20 -2.18 25.47
CA LEU A 107 -24.09 -3.31 24.57
C LEU A 107 -23.48 -2.87 23.22
N GLY A 108 -23.99 -1.77 22.66
CA GLY A 108 -23.48 -1.19 21.41
C GLY A 108 -22.00 -0.85 21.50
N PHE A 109 -21.59 -0.19 22.59
CA PHE A 109 -20.17 0.09 22.85
C PHE A 109 -19.32 -1.19 22.85
N LYS A 110 -19.71 -2.23 23.61
CA LYS A 110 -18.96 -3.48 23.70
C LYS A 110 -18.83 -4.18 22.34
N VAL A 111 -19.94 -4.28 21.59
CA VAL A 111 -19.95 -4.92 20.27
C VAL A 111 -19.04 -4.16 19.29
N LEU A 112 -19.18 -2.83 19.21
CA LEU A 112 -18.40 -2.01 18.31
C LEU A 112 -16.92 -1.96 18.69
N TRP A 113 -16.60 -1.98 19.97
CA TRP A 113 -15.22 -2.04 20.45
C TRP A 113 -14.51 -3.32 20.00
N TRP A 114 -15.17 -4.48 20.18
CA TRP A 114 -14.63 -5.75 19.68
C TRP A 114 -14.55 -5.80 18.17
N LEU A 115 -15.58 -5.30 17.47
CA LEU A 115 -15.60 -5.23 16.01
C LEU A 115 -14.44 -4.39 15.50
N HIS A 116 -14.23 -3.19 16.05
CA HIS A 116 -13.10 -2.33 15.69
C HIS A 116 -11.76 -3.02 15.93
N GLY A 117 -11.58 -3.68 17.09
CA GLY A 117 -10.37 -4.43 17.38
C GLY A 117 -10.12 -5.58 16.42
N LEU A 118 -11.15 -6.35 16.06
CA LEU A 118 -11.05 -7.46 15.11
C LEU A 118 -10.76 -6.96 13.67
N LEU A 119 -11.39 -5.86 13.24
CA LEU A 119 -11.12 -5.25 11.94
C LEU A 119 -9.67 -4.74 11.87
N GLY A 120 -9.18 -4.07 12.91
CA GLY A 120 -7.80 -3.61 13.00
C GLY A 120 -6.79 -4.76 13.01
N ALA A 121 -7.04 -5.80 13.79
CA ALA A 121 -6.21 -7.01 13.79
C ALA A 121 -6.20 -7.70 12.41
N SER A 122 -7.36 -7.77 11.75
CA SER A 122 -7.47 -8.30 10.39
C SER A 122 -6.68 -7.47 9.39
N PHE A 123 -6.73 -6.14 9.49
CA PHE A 123 -5.93 -5.24 8.65
C PHE A 123 -4.42 -5.54 8.80
N ILE A 124 -3.92 -5.63 10.04
CA ILE A 124 -2.51 -5.93 10.33
C ILE A 124 -2.12 -7.30 9.76
N ALA A 125 -2.92 -8.34 10.00
CA ALA A 125 -2.66 -9.70 9.52
C ALA A 125 -2.64 -9.78 7.98
N LEU A 126 -3.45 -8.98 7.31
CA LEU A 126 -3.58 -9.00 5.85
C LEU A 126 -2.56 -8.08 5.13
N ILE A 127 -1.78 -7.26 5.83
CA ILE A 127 -0.79 -6.37 5.20
C ILE A 127 0.13 -7.14 4.26
N ALA A 128 0.68 -8.28 4.71
CA ALA A 128 1.65 -9.07 3.94
C ALA A 128 1.06 -9.68 2.66
N TYR A 129 -0.25 -9.96 2.66
CA TYR A 129 -0.95 -10.69 1.58
C TYR A 129 -1.74 -9.77 0.64
N THR A 130 -1.63 -8.46 0.81
CA THR A 130 -2.41 -7.46 0.08
C THR A 130 -1.50 -6.40 -0.54
N PRO A 131 -2.03 -5.52 -1.41
CA PRO A 131 -1.27 -4.38 -1.90
C PRO A 131 -0.66 -3.49 -0.82
N MET A 132 -1.15 -3.56 0.43
CA MET A 132 -0.59 -2.82 1.57
C MET A 132 0.80 -3.30 1.99
N SER A 133 1.26 -4.46 1.52
CA SER A 133 2.64 -4.94 1.71
C SER A 133 3.70 -3.91 1.30
N HIS A 134 3.36 -3.03 0.34
CA HIS A 134 4.27 -1.96 -0.08
C HIS A 134 4.61 -0.97 1.05
N MET A 135 3.79 -0.87 2.08
CA MET A 135 4.07 -0.03 3.26
C MET A 135 5.34 -0.50 3.99
N LEU A 136 5.63 -1.79 3.92
CA LEU A 136 6.84 -2.40 4.47
C LEU A 136 7.93 -2.53 3.40
N LEU A 137 7.54 -3.04 2.21
CA LEU A 137 8.49 -3.32 1.13
C LEU A 137 9.02 -2.04 0.47
N GLY A 138 8.24 -0.97 0.38
CA GLY A 138 8.66 0.29 -0.22
C GLY A 138 9.83 0.96 0.52
N PRO A 139 9.72 1.23 1.83
CA PRO A 139 10.84 1.76 2.62
C PRO A 139 12.05 0.83 2.62
N THR A 140 11.86 -0.48 2.75
CA THR A 140 12.93 -1.48 2.69
C THR A 140 13.63 -1.44 1.33
N ASN A 141 12.86 -1.39 0.26
CA ASN A 141 13.39 -1.29 -1.10
C ASN A 141 14.19 0.00 -1.32
N SER A 142 13.70 1.12 -0.79
CA SER A 142 14.39 2.41 -0.85
C SER A 142 15.70 2.39 -0.05
N ALA A 143 15.70 1.75 1.12
CA ALA A 143 16.90 1.62 1.95
C ALA A 143 17.99 0.75 1.29
N LEU A 144 17.59 -0.23 0.49
CA LEU A 144 18.47 -1.12 -0.26
C LEU A 144 18.80 -0.60 -1.67
N ALA A 145 18.30 0.56 -2.06
CA ALA A 145 18.59 1.16 -3.35
C ALA A 145 20.05 1.66 -3.41
N SER A 146 20.69 1.48 -4.57
CA SER A 146 22.00 2.10 -4.78
C SER A 146 21.87 3.63 -4.74
N PRO A 147 22.76 4.34 -4.00
CA PRO A 147 22.73 5.80 -3.96
C PRO A 147 23.06 6.45 -5.31
N ARG A 148 23.60 5.69 -6.25
CA ARG A 148 23.96 6.15 -7.61
C ARG A 148 23.47 5.15 -8.65
N PRO A 149 22.15 5.00 -8.85
CA PRO A 149 21.63 4.11 -9.89
C PRO A 149 22.11 4.59 -11.28
N GLY A 150 22.56 3.64 -12.08
CA GLY A 150 23.01 3.91 -13.45
C GLY A 150 24.44 4.44 -13.62
N ILE A 151 25.15 4.83 -12.55
CA ILE A 151 26.55 5.28 -12.64
C ILE A 151 27.52 4.12 -12.38
N ASN A 152 27.13 3.13 -11.59
CA ASN A 152 27.95 1.95 -11.26
C ASN A 152 27.41 0.71 -11.98
N LEU A 153 27.35 0.75 -13.31
CA LEU A 153 27.18 -0.48 -14.07
C LEU A 153 28.46 -1.28 -13.94
N ALA A 154 28.37 -2.51 -13.44
CA ALA A 154 29.50 -3.42 -13.46
C ALA A 154 29.92 -3.65 -14.91
N PRO A 155 31.22 -3.57 -15.24
CA PRO A 155 31.69 -3.91 -16.58
C PRO A 155 31.27 -5.34 -16.91
N VAL A 156 30.68 -5.53 -18.07
CA VAL A 156 30.30 -6.84 -18.56
C VAL A 156 31.51 -7.39 -19.32
N ASP A 157 32.04 -8.50 -18.85
CA ASP A 157 33.08 -9.24 -19.54
C ASP A 157 32.41 -10.17 -20.56
N PHE A 158 32.45 -9.78 -21.82
CA PHE A 158 31.85 -10.56 -22.93
C PHE A 158 32.70 -11.78 -23.33
N ASP A 159 33.94 -11.87 -22.85
CA ASP A 159 34.86 -12.98 -23.15
C ASP A 159 34.78 -14.06 -22.05
N ALA A 160 34.08 -13.79 -20.95
CA ALA A 160 33.91 -14.78 -19.87
C ALA A 160 32.96 -15.90 -20.34
N GLU A 161 33.46 -17.13 -20.35
CA GLU A 161 32.64 -18.32 -20.65
C GLU A 161 31.86 -18.83 -19.46
N GLN A 162 32.35 -18.58 -18.23
CA GLN A 162 31.75 -19.04 -16.98
C GLN A 162 31.74 -17.93 -15.92
N ASP A 163 30.71 -17.94 -15.09
CA ASP A 163 30.64 -17.08 -13.90
C ASP A 163 31.58 -17.57 -12.78
N ALA A 164 31.63 -16.81 -11.67
CA ALA A 164 32.46 -17.17 -10.50
C ALA A 164 32.03 -18.50 -9.83
N ALA A 165 30.86 -19.02 -10.16
CA ALA A 165 30.32 -20.31 -9.66
C ALA A 165 30.50 -21.45 -10.69
N GLY A 166 31.11 -21.18 -11.85
CA GLY A 166 31.36 -22.17 -12.91
C GLY A 166 30.19 -22.46 -13.84
N ASN A 167 29.12 -21.64 -13.80
CA ASN A 167 28.00 -21.75 -14.71
C ASN A 167 28.27 -20.96 -16.00
N PRO A 168 27.67 -21.34 -17.14
CA PRO A 168 27.74 -20.55 -18.38
C PRO A 168 27.24 -19.13 -18.14
N VAL A 169 28.00 -18.13 -18.57
CA VAL A 169 27.60 -16.72 -18.45
C VAL A 169 26.38 -16.46 -19.34
N VAL A 170 25.30 -16.01 -18.72
CA VAL A 170 24.09 -15.54 -19.42
C VAL A 170 24.06 -14.01 -19.35
N PHE A 171 24.09 -13.36 -20.52
CA PHE A 171 24.01 -11.90 -20.59
C PHE A 171 22.55 -11.44 -20.57
N GLY A 172 22.20 -10.67 -19.54
CA GLY A 172 20.87 -10.14 -19.35
C GLY A 172 19.95 -11.08 -18.52
N ALA A 173 18.67 -10.73 -18.45
CA ALA A 173 17.66 -11.50 -17.74
C ALA A 173 16.53 -11.86 -18.72
N ALA A 174 16.42 -13.12 -19.07
CA ALA A 174 15.35 -13.62 -19.94
C ALA A 174 14.15 -14.13 -19.10
N ARG A 175 14.39 -14.59 -17.88
CA ARG A 175 13.39 -15.18 -16.96
C ARG A 175 13.46 -14.48 -15.61
N LEU A 176 12.46 -14.71 -14.75
CA LEU A 176 12.49 -14.18 -13.38
C LEU A 176 13.64 -14.73 -12.55
N ALA A 177 14.06 -15.99 -12.81
CA ALA A 177 15.20 -16.61 -12.15
C ALA A 177 16.54 -15.90 -12.42
N ASP A 178 16.63 -15.20 -13.55
CA ASP A 178 17.83 -14.46 -13.94
C ASP A 178 17.92 -13.08 -13.25
N LEU A 179 16.83 -12.65 -12.57
CA LEU A 179 16.78 -11.38 -11.83
C LEU A 179 17.47 -11.49 -10.46
N THR A 180 18.14 -10.43 -10.06
CA THR A 180 18.72 -10.35 -8.71
C THR A 180 17.62 -10.26 -7.65
N GLN A 181 17.96 -10.60 -6.39
CA GLN A 181 17.03 -10.43 -5.26
C GLN A 181 16.54 -8.99 -5.13
N LYS A 182 17.40 -8.01 -5.44
CA LYS A 182 17.00 -6.59 -5.43
C LYS A 182 15.95 -6.28 -6.50
N ASN A 183 16.11 -6.81 -7.72
CA ASN A 183 15.11 -6.64 -8.78
C ASN A 183 13.77 -7.31 -8.42
N LEU A 184 13.80 -8.49 -7.77
CA LEU A 184 12.58 -9.15 -7.29
C LEU A 184 11.90 -8.34 -6.16
N LEU A 185 12.69 -7.67 -5.31
CA LEU A 185 12.16 -6.76 -4.30
C LEU A 185 11.53 -5.51 -4.96
N ASP A 186 12.15 -4.93 -6.01
CA ASP A 186 11.56 -3.83 -6.79
C ASP A 186 10.18 -4.21 -7.35
N VAL A 187 10.09 -5.41 -7.93
CA VAL A 187 8.85 -5.98 -8.46
C VAL A 187 7.80 -6.12 -7.37
N SER A 188 8.18 -6.68 -6.22
CA SER A 188 7.28 -6.93 -5.08
C SER A 188 6.77 -5.63 -4.44
N ALA A 189 7.62 -4.61 -4.34
CA ALA A 189 7.30 -3.31 -3.77
C ALA A 189 6.43 -2.45 -4.71
N CYS A 190 6.31 -2.80 -5.98
CA CYS A 190 5.60 -2.01 -6.98
C CYS A 190 4.08 -1.99 -6.74
N LEU A 191 3.49 -0.80 -6.72
CA LEU A 191 2.04 -0.55 -6.56
C LEU A 191 1.24 -0.57 -7.86
N TRP A 192 1.89 -0.67 -9.01
CA TRP A 192 1.29 -0.50 -10.34
C TRP A 192 0.60 0.87 -10.51
N CYS A 193 1.14 1.89 -9.88
CA CYS A 193 0.54 3.23 -9.88
C CYS A 193 0.62 3.95 -11.24
N GLY A 194 1.41 3.43 -12.19
CA GLY A 194 1.51 3.94 -13.56
C GLY A 194 2.34 5.21 -13.74
N ARG A 195 3.01 5.73 -12.70
CA ARG A 195 3.89 6.91 -12.83
C ARG A 195 5.03 6.67 -13.83
N CYS A 196 5.62 5.48 -13.82
CA CYS A 196 6.65 5.10 -14.78
C CYS A 196 6.14 5.07 -16.23
N HIS A 197 4.87 4.72 -16.45
CA HIS A 197 4.24 4.80 -17.78
C HIS A 197 4.02 6.25 -18.22
N GLU A 198 3.58 7.10 -17.30
CA GLU A 198 3.30 8.52 -17.55
C GLU A 198 4.55 9.33 -17.95
N VAL A 199 5.73 8.97 -17.45
CA VAL A 199 7.00 9.64 -17.76
C VAL A 199 7.85 8.92 -18.80
N CYS A 200 7.41 7.77 -19.29
CA CYS A 200 8.16 6.97 -20.26
C CYS A 200 8.14 7.62 -21.66
N PRO A 201 9.28 8.02 -22.25
CA PRO A 201 9.30 8.66 -23.56
C PRO A 201 8.80 7.72 -24.67
N ALA A 202 9.03 6.43 -24.57
CA ALA A 202 8.51 5.46 -25.54
C ALA A 202 6.97 5.36 -25.46
N ALA A 203 6.40 5.28 -24.24
CA ALA A 203 4.96 5.27 -24.06
C ALA A 203 4.31 6.57 -24.53
N GLN A 204 4.92 7.72 -24.26
CA GLN A 204 4.42 9.03 -24.67
C GLN A 204 4.43 9.25 -26.18
N THR A 205 5.32 8.56 -26.89
CA THR A 205 5.38 8.60 -28.36
C THR A 205 4.55 7.52 -29.04
N GLY A 206 3.71 6.80 -28.28
CA GLY A 206 2.81 5.78 -28.81
C GLY A 206 3.47 4.45 -29.19
N LYS A 207 4.69 4.20 -28.71
CA LYS A 207 5.35 2.90 -28.89
C LYS A 207 4.79 1.85 -27.94
N ASP A 208 4.84 0.59 -28.36
CA ASP A 208 4.36 -0.55 -27.55
C ASP A 208 5.34 -0.87 -26.41
N LEU A 209 5.51 0.06 -25.49
CA LEU A 209 6.21 -0.16 -24.23
C LEU A 209 5.42 0.49 -23.08
N SER A 210 5.01 -0.32 -22.13
CA SER A 210 4.49 0.16 -20.85
C SER A 210 5.35 -0.38 -19.71
N PRO A 211 6.18 0.44 -19.06
CA PRO A 211 6.95 0.01 -17.89
C PRO A 211 6.05 -0.56 -16.77
N LYS A 212 4.85 -0.03 -16.62
CA LYS A 212 3.83 -0.57 -15.70
C LYS A 212 3.44 -2.00 -16.07
N LYS A 213 3.22 -2.30 -17.36
CA LYS A 213 2.89 -3.65 -17.84
C LYS A 213 4.04 -4.63 -17.54
N VAL A 214 5.27 -4.20 -17.76
CA VAL A 214 6.46 -5.00 -17.45
C VAL A 214 6.49 -5.38 -15.97
N MET A 215 6.40 -4.39 -15.07
CA MET A 215 6.40 -4.62 -13.62
C MET A 215 5.22 -5.48 -13.16
N ALA A 216 4.03 -5.25 -13.72
CA ALA A 216 2.84 -6.01 -13.38
C ALA A 216 2.97 -7.49 -13.79
N THR A 217 3.48 -7.76 -15.00
CA THR A 217 3.70 -9.12 -15.49
C THR A 217 4.74 -9.87 -14.64
N CYS A 218 5.86 -9.21 -14.32
CA CYS A 218 6.85 -9.80 -13.42
C CYS A 218 6.28 -10.11 -12.03
N ALA A 219 5.45 -9.21 -11.48
CA ALA A 219 4.83 -9.42 -10.17
C ALA A 219 3.78 -10.55 -10.18
N GLU A 220 3.03 -10.72 -11.27
CA GLU A 220 2.11 -11.85 -11.42
C GLU A 220 2.86 -13.18 -11.48
N TYR A 221 3.92 -13.26 -12.28
CA TYR A 221 4.74 -14.47 -12.38
C TYR A 221 5.43 -14.81 -11.06
N LEU A 222 5.92 -13.78 -10.36
CA LEU A 222 6.50 -13.96 -9.02
C LEU A 222 5.46 -14.51 -8.02
N ALA A 223 4.23 -14.00 -8.06
CA ALA A 223 3.14 -14.47 -7.20
C ALA A 223 2.67 -15.89 -7.53
N GLU A 224 2.78 -16.30 -8.79
CA GLU A 224 2.45 -17.66 -9.26
C GLU A 224 3.61 -18.64 -9.06
N GLY A 225 4.78 -18.18 -8.61
CA GLY A 225 5.98 -19.03 -8.45
C GLY A 225 6.63 -19.45 -9.77
N ARG A 226 6.35 -18.76 -10.86
CA ARG A 226 6.82 -19.06 -12.22
C ARG A 226 8.17 -18.40 -12.48
N PHE A 227 9.23 -19.02 -12.04
CA PHE A 227 10.59 -18.47 -12.15
C PHE A 227 11.26 -18.86 -13.48
N ASP A 228 11.11 -20.11 -13.91
CA ASP A 228 11.86 -20.69 -15.02
C ASP A 228 11.04 -21.00 -16.28
N ASP A 229 9.72 -20.99 -16.16
CA ASP A 229 8.82 -21.59 -17.14
C ASP A 229 8.68 -20.80 -18.44
N THR A 230 8.94 -19.49 -18.42
CA THR A 230 8.61 -18.64 -19.56
C THR A 230 9.61 -17.49 -19.72
N SER A 231 9.99 -17.26 -20.96
CA SER A 231 10.78 -16.08 -21.31
C SER A 231 9.96 -14.79 -21.17
N LEU A 232 10.47 -13.84 -20.40
CA LEU A 232 9.86 -12.52 -20.25
C LEU A 232 9.75 -11.78 -21.60
N ILE A 233 10.67 -12.04 -22.54
CA ILE A 233 10.65 -11.47 -23.89
C ILE A 233 9.44 -11.97 -24.68
N GLU A 234 9.09 -13.25 -24.56
CA GLU A 234 7.93 -13.82 -25.25
C GLU A 234 6.61 -13.25 -24.72
N VAL A 235 6.52 -13.08 -23.40
CA VAL A 235 5.30 -12.60 -22.75
C VAL A 235 5.08 -11.10 -22.92
N LEU A 236 6.14 -10.32 -22.80
CA LEU A 236 6.09 -8.86 -22.91
C LEU A 236 6.07 -8.38 -24.36
N GLY A 237 6.58 -9.21 -25.26
CA GLY A 237 6.81 -8.88 -26.66
C GLY A 237 8.20 -8.28 -26.88
N ARG A 238 8.87 -8.77 -27.90
CA ARG A 238 10.22 -8.32 -28.26
C ARG A 238 10.29 -6.83 -28.54
N GLU A 239 9.32 -6.31 -29.31
CA GLU A 239 9.26 -4.88 -29.64
C GLU A 239 9.10 -4.00 -28.39
N ALA A 240 8.24 -4.41 -27.44
CA ALA A 240 8.04 -3.68 -26.20
C ALA A 240 9.35 -3.48 -25.43
N ILE A 241 10.18 -4.53 -25.31
CA ILE A 241 11.45 -4.46 -24.59
C ILE A 241 12.46 -3.59 -25.33
N PHE A 242 12.59 -3.77 -26.65
CA PHE A 242 13.56 -3.02 -27.47
C PHE A 242 13.18 -1.56 -27.72
N ASN A 243 11.94 -1.16 -27.43
CA ASN A 243 11.53 0.24 -27.43
C ASN A 243 12.04 1.03 -26.20
N CYS A 244 12.68 0.37 -25.23
CA CYS A 244 13.24 1.03 -24.06
C CYS A 244 14.43 1.91 -24.44
N THR A 245 14.37 3.19 -24.06
CA THR A 245 15.43 4.17 -24.30
C THR A 245 16.47 4.22 -23.18
N THR A 246 16.39 3.34 -22.19
CA THR A 246 17.30 3.28 -21.03
C THR A 246 17.46 4.61 -20.30
N CYS A 247 16.41 5.44 -20.26
CA CYS A 247 16.44 6.79 -19.68
C CYS A 247 16.42 6.81 -18.14
N ALA A 248 16.28 5.66 -17.49
CA ALA A 248 16.21 5.50 -16.01
C ALA A 248 15.09 6.32 -15.33
N ALA A 249 14.02 6.68 -16.05
CA ALA A 249 12.87 7.41 -15.46
C ALA A 249 11.88 6.49 -14.72
N CYS A 250 11.98 5.16 -14.85
CA CYS A 250 11.09 4.18 -14.24
C CYS A 250 11.73 3.39 -13.08
#